data_e70f7685bc1db1aca1ab9406f8e0f3b4
#
_entry.id   e70f7685bc1db1aca1ab9406f8e0f3b4
#
_cell.length_a   1.000
_cell.length_b   1.000
_cell.length_c   1.000
_cell.angle_alpha   90.00
_cell.angle_beta   90.00
_cell.angle_gamma   90.00
#
_symmetry.space_group_name_H-M   'P 1'
#
loop_
_entity.id
_entity.type
_entity.pdbx_description
1 polymer ?
#
loop_
_entity_poly.entity_id
_entity_poly.type
_entity_poly.pdbx_seq_one_letter_code
_entity_poly.pdbx_strand_id
1 'polypeptide(L)'
;MFDQLIPAADKDMVKVYTKRIKDKFNLMLETKVTAVEAKEDGIYVSMEGKSAPAQAERYDAVLVAIGRVPNGKLLDAEKAGLEVDERGFIRVDKQMRTNVPHIFAIGDIVGQPMLAHKGVHEGHVAAEVISGKKHYFDPKVIPSIAYTEGINYEVATFPWAASGRAIASDCADGMTKLIFDKETHRVIGGAIVGTNGGELLGEIGLAIEMGCDAEDIALTIHAHPTLHESVGLAAEVFEGTITDLPNAKAKKKK
;
A
#
# COMPACT_ATOMS: atom_id res chain seq x y z
N MET A 1 3.69 -13.46 13.60
CA MET A 1 2.36 -13.26 14.21
C MET A 1 2.13 -11.78 14.38
N PHE A 2 0.99 -11.28 13.95
CA PHE A 2 0.70 -9.84 13.91
C PHE A 2 -0.57 -9.56 14.71
N ASP A 3 -0.64 -8.35 15.29
CA ASP A 3 -1.77 -7.85 16.08
C ASP A 3 -2.87 -7.20 15.21
N GLN A 4 -2.63 -7.13 13.89
CA GLN A 4 -3.59 -6.60 12.93
C GLN A 4 -3.49 -7.31 11.57
N LEU A 5 -4.53 -7.17 10.76
CA LEU A 5 -4.49 -7.47 9.33
C LEU A 5 -3.59 -6.45 8.62
N ILE A 6 -3.02 -6.84 7.49
CA ILE A 6 -2.16 -5.96 6.66
C ILE A 6 -1.14 -5.20 7.53
N PRO A 7 -0.12 -5.87 8.08
CA PRO A 7 0.77 -5.31 9.12
C PRO A 7 1.47 -4.01 8.71
N ALA A 8 1.66 -3.81 7.41
CA ALA A 8 2.33 -2.63 6.88
C ALA A 8 1.38 -1.43 6.65
N ALA A 9 0.06 -1.59 6.82
CA ALA A 9 -0.91 -0.51 6.65
C ALA A 9 -1.20 0.21 7.98
N ASP A 10 -1.58 1.48 7.89
CA ASP A 10 -1.94 2.30 9.05
C ASP A 10 -3.12 1.71 9.83
N LYS A 11 -3.02 1.68 11.15
CA LYS A 11 -4.00 1.04 12.04
C LYS A 11 -5.42 1.61 11.91
N ASP A 12 -5.57 2.90 11.65
CA ASP A 12 -6.86 3.56 11.44
C ASP A 12 -7.54 3.07 10.15
N MET A 13 -6.77 2.90 9.07
CA MET A 13 -7.26 2.34 7.80
C MET A 13 -7.62 0.86 7.94
N VAL A 14 -6.76 0.08 8.59
CA VAL A 14 -7.01 -1.34 8.87
C VAL A 14 -8.23 -1.54 9.74
N LYS A 15 -8.50 -0.63 10.69
CA LYS A 15 -9.70 -0.67 11.54
C LYS A 15 -11.00 -0.56 10.72
N VAL A 16 -11.04 0.32 9.72
CA VAL A 16 -12.19 0.44 8.81
C VAL A 16 -12.40 -0.88 8.05
N TYR A 17 -11.34 -1.42 7.46
CA TYR A 17 -11.38 -2.68 6.74
C TYR A 17 -11.81 -3.86 7.64
N THR A 18 -11.21 -3.98 8.81
CA THR A 18 -11.52 -5.05 9.77
C THR A 18 -12.99 -5.01 10.20
N LYS A 19 -13.54 -3.80 10.46
CA LYS A 19 -14.96 -3.63 10.78
C LYS A 19 -15.87 -4.19 9.70
N ARG A 20 -15.51 -4.02 8.42
CA ARG A 20 -16.30 -4.48 7.26
C ARG A 20 -16.30 -6.00 7.09
N ILE A 21 -15.20 -6.66 7.48
CA ILE A 21 -15.02 -8.09 7.21
C ILE A 21 -15.21 -9.02 8.43
N LYS A 22 -15.15 -8.50 9.65
CA LYS A 22 -15.17 -9.29 10.90
C LYS A 22 -16.36 -10.26 11.02
N ASP A 23 -17.50 -9.90 10.46
CA ASP A 23 -18.72 -10.70 10.50
C ASP A 23 -18.78 -11.72 9.32
N LYS A 24 -17.82 -11.67 8.40
CA LYS A 24 -17.72 -12.54 7.21
C LYS A 24 -16.62 -13.60 7.34
N PHE A 25 -15.62 -13.33 8.18
CA PHE A 25 -14.44 -14.17 8.34
C PHE A 25 -14.10 -14.36 9.81
N ASN A 26 -13.64 -15.57 10.15
CA ASN A 26 -13.06 -15.84 11.46
C ASN A 26 -11.59 -15.34 11.46
N LEU A 27 -11.33 -14.21 12.11
CA LEU A 27 -10.02 -13.57 12.14
C LEU A 27 -9.24 -14.04 13.38
N MET A 28 -8.15 -14.77 13.17
CA MET A 28 -7.29 -15.29 14.24
C MET A 28 -5.97 -14.52 14.28
N LEU A 29 -6.00 -13.30 14.83
CA LEU A 29 -4.80 -12.47 15.02
C LEU A 29 -3.94 -13.05 16.16
N GLU A 30 -2.65 -12.68 16.17
CA GLU A 30 -1.67 -13.17 17.16
C GLU A 30 -1.63 -14.70 17.26
N THR A 31 -1.96 -15.39 16.16
CA THR A 31 -2.07 -16.85 16.06
C THR A 31 -1.09 -17.39 15.01
N LYS A 32 -0.40 -18.45 15.36
CA LYS A 32 0.59 -19.13 14.52
C LYS A 32 0.09 -20.51 14.15
N VAL A 33 0.12 -20.87 12.89
CA VAL A 33 -0.04 -22.24 12.43
C VAL A 33 1.22 -23.03 12.78
N THR A 34 1.06 -24.13 13.49
CA THR A 34 2.16 -24.99 13.95
C THR A 34 2.28 -26.28 13.17
N ALA A 35 1.15 -26.82 12.68
CA ALA A 35 1.13 -28.00 11.81
C ALA A 35 -0.06 -27.95 10.84
N VAL A 36 0.12 -28.57 9.68
CA VAL A 36 -0.92 -28.79 8.67
C VAL A 36 -0.84 -30.25 8.25
N GLU A 37 -1.91 -31.01 8.46
CA GLU A 37 -1.98 -32.44 8.19
C GLU A 37 -3.15 -32.74 7.25
N ALA A 38 -2.86 -33.25 6.06
CA ALA A 38 -3.87 -33.71 5.11
C ALA A 38 -4.33 -35.14 5.48
N LYS A 39 -5.65 -35.33 5.63
CA LYS A 39 -6.30 -36.62 5.87
C LYS A 39 -7.32 -36.89 4.76
N GLU A 40 -7.90 -38.09 4.74
CA GLU A 40 -8.89 -38.48 3.74
C GLU A 40 -10.15 -37.60 3.76
N ASP A 41 -10.52 -37.08 4.92
CA ASP A 41 -11.73 -36.27 5.13
C ASP A 41 -11.50 -34.77 5.14
N GLY A 42 -10.24 -34.28 5.03
CA GLY A 42 -9.91 -32.85 5.00
C GLY A 42 -8.52 -32.52 5.51
N ILE A 43 -8.25 -31.24 5.67
CA ILE A 43 -6.96 -30.71 6.12
C ILE A 43 -7.09 -30.21 7.56
N TYR A 44 -6.33 -30.79 8.46
CA TYR A 44 -6.31 -30.42 9.87
C TYR A 44 -5.20 -29.43 10.15
N VAL A 45 -5.55 -28.29 10.74
CA VAL A 45 -4.61 -27.20 11.03
C VAL A 45 -4.50 -27.01 12.53
N SER A 46 -3.30 -27.23 13.06
CA SER A 46 -2.98 -26.95 14.46
C SER A 46 -2.44 -25.54 14.60
N MET A 47 -2.87 -24.83 15.62
CA MET A 47 -2.55 -23.44 15.85
C MET A 47 -2.20 -23.19 17.32
N GLU A 48 -1.39 -22.17 17.58
CA GLU A 48 -1.09 -21.65 18.91
C GLU A 48 -1.11 -20.13 18.93
N GLY A 49 -1.48 -19.53 20.06
CA GLY A 49 -1.56 -18.09 20.23
C GLY A 49 -2.87 -17.65 20.85
N LYS A 50 -3.07 -16.33 20.86
CA LYS A 50 -4.17 -15.70 21.61
C LYS A 50 -5.57 -16.10 21.13
N SER A 51 -5.73 -16.26 19.82
CA SER A 51 -7.01 -16.63 19.18
C SER A 51 -7.00 -18.05 18.64
N ALA A 52 -6.04 -18.88 19.07
CA ALA A 52 -5.94 -20.25 18.60
C ALA A 52 -7.04 -21.13 19.20
N PRO A 53 -7.67 -22.02 18.41
CA PRO A 53 -8.59 -23.03 18.92
C PRO A 53 -7.83 -24.03 19.78
N ALA A 54 -8.54 -24.65 20.75
CA ALA A 54 -7.95 -25.63 21.68
C ALA A 54 -7.51 -26.94 21.00
N GLN A 55 -8.05 -27.23 19.82
CA GLN A 55 -7.76 -28.43 19.02
C GLN A 55 -7.54 -28.06 17.56
N ALA A 56 -6.91 -28.95 16.79
CA ALA A 56 -6.77 -28.78 15.36
C ALA A 56 -8.15 -28.64 14.68
N GLU A 57 -8.30 -27.63 13.85
CA GLU A 57 -9.50 -27.40 13.07
C GLU A 57 -9.39 -28.04 11.68
N ARG A 58 -10.50 -28.61 11.21
CA ARG A 58 -10.62 -29.21 9.88
C ARG A 58 -11.05 -28.15 8.86
N TYR A 59 -10.38 -28.13 7.72
CA TYR A 59 -10.67 -27.29 6.56
C TYR A 59 -10.76 -28.14 5.30
N ASP A 60 -11.51 -27.66 4.30
CA ASP A 60 -11.60 -28.30 2.98
C ASP A 60 -10.43 -27.90 2.07
N ALA A 61 -9.88 -26.70 2.28
CA ALA A 61 -8.70 -26.20 1.57
C ALA A 61 -7.90 -25.23 2.46
N VAL A 62 -6.61 -25.15 2.24
CA VAL A 62 -5.70 -24.21 2.91
C VAL A 62 -4.91 -23.42 1.88
N LEU A 63 -5.02 -22.09 1.91
CA LEU A 63 -4.21 -21.19 1.12
C LEU A 63 -3.02 -20.69 1.94
N VAL A 64 -1.80 -20.98 1.47
CA VAL A 64 -0.57 -20.49 2.09
C VAL A 64 -0.18 -19.16 1.46
N ALA A 65 -0.29 -18.07 2.23
CA ALA A 65 0.00 -16.69 1.79
C ALA A 65 0.86 -15.96 2.84
N ILE A 66 1.97 -16.58 3.25
CA ILE A 66 2.82 -16.15 4.38
C ILE A 66 3.98 -15.21 3.95
N GLY A 67 4.02 -14.78 2.71
CA GLY A 67 5.04 -13.88 2.17
C GLY A 67 5.65 -14.39 0.88
N ARG A 68 6.69 -13.69 0.41
CA ARG A 68 7.44 -13.99 -0.80
C ARG A 68 8.93 -13.95 -0.51
N VAL A 69 9.68 -14.78 -1.23
CA VAL A 69 11.14 -14.77 -1.26
C VAL A 69 11.61 -14.66 -2.72
N PRO A 70 12.68 -13.90 -3.01
CA PRO A 70 13.24 -13.84 -4.35
C PRO A 70 13.95 -15.15 -4.69
N ASN A 71 13.91 -15.54 -5.96
CA ASN A 71 14.43 -16.81 -6.44
C ASN A 71 15.88 -16.71 -6.99
N GLY A 72 16.64 -15.68 -6.64
CA GLY A 72 18.00 -15.47 -7.15
C GLY A 72 18.94 -16.65 -6.91
N LYS A 73 18.79 -17.38 -5.80
CA LYS A 73 19.58 -18.57 -5.49
C LYS A 73 19.27 -19.79 -6.36
N LEU A 74 18.18 -19.75 -7.14
CA LEU A 74 17.75 -20.86 -8.00
C LEU A 74 18.18 -20.67 -9.46
N LEU A 75 18.90 -19.58 -9.78
CA LEU A 75 19.24 -19.20 -11.16
C LEU A 75 20.63 -19.67 -11.61
N ASP A 76 21.40 -20.32 -10.74
CA ASP A 76 22.83 -20.58 -10.97
C ASP A 76 23.57 -19.28 -11.38
N ALA A 77 23.22 -18.18 -10.74
CA ALA A 77 23.64 -16.83 -11.12
C ALA A 77 25.17 -16.63 -11.09
N GLU A 78 25.86 -17.40 -10.26
CA GLU A 78 27.31 -17.43 -10.15
C GLU A 78 27.99 -17.87 -11.46
N LYS A 79 27.34 -18.68 -12.30
CA LYS A 79 27.86 -19.09 -13.62
C LYS A 79 27.99 -17.93 -14.58
N ALA A 80 27.20 -16.86 -14.38
CA ALA A 80 27.27 -15.61 -15.11
C ALA A 80 28.05 -14.50 -14.36
N GLY A 81 28.63 -14.81 -13.20
CA GLY A 81 29.34 -13.87 -12.36
C GLY A 81 28.43 -12.89 -11.61
N LEU A 82 27.13 -13.20 -11.52
CA LEU A 82 26.16 -12.38 -10.79
C LEU A 82 26.27 -12.57 -9.27
N GLU A 83 26.19 -11.49 -8.54
CA GLU A 83 26.12 -11.50 -7.08
C GLU A 83 24.66 -11.61 -6.61
N VAL A 84 24.40 -12.64 -5.80
CA VAL A 84 23.10 -12.85 -5.13
C VAL A 84 23.31 -12.76 -3.63
N ASP A 85 22.53 -11.94 -2.96
CA ASP A 85 22.66 -11.78 -1.51
C ASP A 85 22.12 -13.00 -0.73
N GLU A 86 22.33 -13.00 0.59
CA GLU A 86 21.90 -14.09 1.47
C GLU A 86 20.38 -14.32 1.45
N ARG A 87 19.60 -13.29 1.12
CA ARG A 87 18.14 -13.32 1.01
C ARG A 87 17.64 -13.73 -0.38
N GLY A 88 18.54 -13.84 -1.38
CA GLY A 88 18.21 -14.21 -2.75
C GLY A 88 17.95 -13.01 -3.68
N PHE A 89 18.26 -11.77 -3.27
CA PHE A 89 18.15 -10.62 -4.14
C PHE A 89 19.41 -10.40 -4.98
N ILE A 90 19.19 -9.82 -6.16
CA ILE A 90 20.24 -9.34 -7.07
C ILE A 90 20.25 -7.80 -6.99
N ARG A 91 21.38 -7.21 -6.57
CA ARG A 91 21.50 -5.75 -6.49
C ARG A 91 21.62 -5.14 -7.89
N VAL A 92 20.96 -4.01 -8.07
CA VAL A 92 21.01 -3.20 -9.29
C VAL A 92 21.24 -1.72 -8.96
N ASP A 93 21.78 -0.99 -9.94
CA ASP A 93 21.83 0.47 -9.90
C ASP A 93 20.48 1.10 -10.35
N LYS A 94 20.40 2.43 -10.38
CA LYS A 94 19.20 3.15 -10.86
C LYS A 94 18.89 2.93 -12.35
N GLN A 95 19.78 2.32 -13.10
CA GLN A 95 19.59 1.92 -14.49
C GLN A 95 19.24 0.44 -14.64
N MET A 96 18.95 -0.25 -13.54
CA MET A 96 18.65 -1.69 -13.47
C MET A 96 19.83 -2.60 -13.87
N ARG A 97 21.07 -2.09 -13.89
CA ARG A 97 22.27 -2.87 -14.17
C ARG A 97 22.71 -3.63 -12.93
N THR A 98 23.06 -4.89 -13.10
CA THR A 98 23.68 -5.71 -12.06
C THR A 98 25.19 -5.40 -11.94
N ASN A 99 25.90 -6.15 -11.08
CA ASN A 99 27.37 -6.13 -11.03
C ASN A 99 28.03 -6.58 -12.35
N VAL A 100 27.29 -7.25 -13.24
CA VAL A 100 27.74 -7.59 -14.60
C VAL A 100 27.08 -6.62 -15.59
N PRO A 101 27.82 -5.69 -16.22
CA PRO A 101 27.26 -4.48 -16.87
C PRO A 101 26.27 -4.73 -18.01
N HIS A 102 26.31 -5.88 -18.66
CA HIS A 102 25.38 -6.24 -19.73
C HIS A 102 24.20 -7.11 -19.27
N ILE A 103 24.13 -7.41 -17.96
CA ILE A 103 23.02 -8.15 -17.35
C ILE A 103 22.20 -7.20 -16.49
N PHE A 104 20.89 -7.22 -16.68
CA PHE A 104 19.91 -6.41 -15.98
C PHE A 104 19.01 -7.31 -15.12
N ALA A 105 18.51 -6.78 -14.02
CA ALA A 105 17.50 -7.45 -13.22
C ALA A 105 16.38 -6.48 -12.86
N ILE A 106 15.15 -6.97 -12.82
CA ILE A 106 13.93 -6.17 -12.55
C ILE A 106 12.92 -6.98 -11.71
N GLY A 107 11.97 -6.30 -11.10
CA GLY A 107 10.85 -6.92 -10.39
C GLY A 107 11.22 -7.40 -8.99
N ASP A 108 10.56 -8.46 -8.55
CA ASP A 108 10.65 -8.96 -7.17
C ASP A 108 12.07 -9.38 -6.75
N ILE A 109 12.91 -9.75 -7.73
CA ILE A 109 14.29 -10.21 -7.47
C ILE A 109 15.25 -9.09 -7.09
N VAL A 110 14.94 -7.82 -7.40
CA VAL A 110 15.84 -6.69 -7.13
C VAL A 110 15.58 -5.99 -5.80
N GLY A 111 14.43 -6.26 -5.16
CA GLY A 111 14.14 -5.69 -3.83
C GLY A 111 12.66 -5.36 -3.59
N GLN A 112 12.43 -4.83 -2.40
CA GLN A 112 11.12 -4.36 -1.98
C GLN A 112 10.78 -2.97 -2.60
N PRO A 113 9.49 -2.63 -2.76
CA PRO A 113 8.34 -3.51 -2.60
C PRO A 113 8.20 -4.50 -3.77
N MET A 114 7.74 -5.73 -3.48
CA MET A 114 7.51 -6.77 -4.49
C MET A 114 6.15 -6.57 -5.17
N LEU A 115 6.09 -5.66 -6.14
CA LEU A 115 4.87 -5.21 -6.79
C LEU A 115 5.00 -5.29 -8.32
N ALA A 116 3.97 -5.83 -8.98
CA ALA A 116 3.97 -6.03 -10.43
C ALA A 116 4.19 -4.72 -11.21
N HIS A 117 3.50 -3.64 -10.83
CA HIS A 117 3.64 -2.33 -11.49
C HIS A 117 5.05 -1.72 -11.32
N LYS A 118 5.72 -1.92 -10.17
CA LYS A 118 7.13 -1.56 -10.00
C LYS A 118 8.00 -2.29 -11.02
N GLY A 119 7.86 -3.61 -11.13
CA GLY A 119 8.62 -4.42 -12.08
C GLY A 119 8.40 -4.03 -13.55
N VAL A 120 7.20 -3.59 -13.92
CA VAL A 120 6.90 -3.05 -15.26
C VAL A 120 7.70 -1.78 -15.54
N HIS A 121 7.69 -0.82 -14.61
CA HIS A 121 8.44 0.44 -14.77
C HIS A 121 9.96 0.21 -14.77
N GLU A 122 10.47 -0.67 -13.93
CA GLU A 122 11.88 -1.10 -13.96
C GLU A 122 12.24 -1.73 -15.31
N GLY A 123 11.34 -2.52 -15.89
CA GLY A 123 11.51 -3.12 -17.21
C GLY A 123 11.61 -2.09 -18.33
N HIS A 124 10.81 -1.02 -18.27
CA HIS A 124 10.92 0.11 -19.21
C HIS A 124 12.27 0.79 -19.10
N VAL A 125 12.73 1.09 -17.88
CA VAL A 125 14.06 1.68 -17.65
C VAL A 125 15.15 0.78 -18.21
N ALA A 126 15.13 -0.51 -17.90
CA ALA A 126 16.12 -1.46 -18.40
C ALA A 126 16.15 -1.51 -19.94
N ALA A 127 14.98 -1.60 -20.58
CA ALA A 127 14.87 -1.65 -22.06
C ALA A 127 15.39 -0.35 -22.72
N GLU A 128 15.08 0.81 -22.15
CA GLU A 128 15.56 2.08 -22.66
C GLU A 128 17.08 2.24 -22.47
N VAL A 129 17.62 1.84 -21.34
CA VAL A 129 19.06 1.86 -21.09
C VAL A 129 19.80 0.89 -22.03
N ILE A 130 19.26 -0.31 -22.28
CA ILE A 130 19.80 -1.26 -23.26
C ILE A 130 19.81 -0.65 -24.67
N SER A 131 18.79 0.16 -25.02
CA SER A 131 18.73 0.86 -26.30
C SER A 131 19.64 2.09 -26.40
N GLY A 132 20.43 2.39 -25.35
CA GLY A 132 21.39 3.50 -25.32
C GLY A 132 20.83 4.82 -24.79
N LYS A 133 19.60 4.85 -24.28
CA LYS A 133 19.03 6.05 -23.64
C LYS A 133 19.56 6.20 -22.22
N LYS A 134 19.62 7.45 -21.75
CA LYS A 134 19.90 7.79 -20.36
C LYS A 134 18.58 7.85 -19.59
N HIS A 135 18.18 6.74 -19.00
CA HIS A 135 16.99 6.66 -18.17
C HIS A 135 17.33 6.07 -16.79
N TYR A 136 16.58 6.47 -15.77
CA TYR A 136 16.81 6.06 -14.38
C TYR A 136 15.49 5.74 -13.70
N PHE A 137 15.49 4.71 -12.88
CA PHE A 137 14.37 4.40 -12.00
C PHE A 137 14.49 5.25 -10.73
N ASP A 138 13.70 6.31 -10.67
CA ASP A 138 13.73 7.31 -9.58
C ASP A 138 12.31 7.83 -9.26
N PRO A 139 11.31 6.96 -9.03
CA PRO A 139 9.96 7.38 -8.71
C PRO A 139 9.92 8.02 -7.33
N LYS A 140 9.13 9.09 -7.15
CA LYS A 140 8.84 9.68 -5.84
C LYS A 140 7.85 8.83 -5.05
N VAL A 141 6.97 8.12 -5.74
CA VAL A 141 5.95 7.26 -5.15
C VAL A 141 5.83 5.92 -5.88
N ILE A 142 5.73 4.84 -5.13
CA ILE A 142 5.31 3.54 -5.63
C ILE A 142 4.01 3.20 -4.89
N PRO A 143 2.84 3.18 -5.58
CA PRO A 143 1.57 2.93 -4.93
C PRO A 143 1.55 1.57 -4.22
N SER A 144 1.54 1.58 -2.91
CA SER A 144 1.47 0.41 -2.04
C SER A 144 1.12 0.87 -0.64
N ILE A 145 2.12 1.23 0.14
CA ILE A 145 2.03 1.84 1.45
C ILE A 145 3.16 2.85 1.50
N ALA A 146 2.83 4.15 1.64
CA ALA A 146 3.83 5.19 1.73
C ALA A 146 4.35 5.29 3.16
N TYR A 147 5.66 5.19 3.33
CA TYR A 147 6.38 5.56 4.54
C TYR A 147 7.26 6.77 4.24
N THR A 148 7.12 7.83 5.04
CA THR A 148 8.07 8.94 5.06
C THR A 148 8.76 8.96 6.42
N GLU A 149 10.03 8.58 6.46
CA GLU A 149 10.85 8.71 7.67
C GLU A 149 11.46 10.12 7.77
N GLY A 150 11.40 10.72 8.95
CA GLY A 150 12.12 11.95 9.27
C GLY A 150 11.48 13.26 8.85
N ILE A 151 10.29 13.28 8.23
CA ILE A 151 9.56 14.49 7.87
C ILE A 151 8.53 14.83 8.95
N ASN A 152 8.46 16.10 9.36
CA ASN A 152 7.42 16.58 10.26
C ASN A 152 6.11 16.74 9.47
N TYR A 153 5.14 15.87 9.70
CA TYR A 153 3.93 15.79 8.90
C TYR A 153 2.64 16.09 9.70
N GLU A 154 1.58 16.38 8.99
CA GLU A 154 0.21 16.44 9.48
C GLU A 154 -0.69 15.51 8.65
N VAL A 155 -1.66 14.91 9.32
CA VAL A 155 -2.61 13.97 8.71
C VAL A 155 -3.97 14.62 8.59
N ALA A 156 -4.59 14.51 7.44
CA ALA A 156 -5.98 14.87 7.20
C ALA A 156 -6.78 13.63 6.77
N THR A 157 -7.97 13.46 7.34
CA THR A 157 -8.85 12.33 7.04
C THR A 157 -10.25 12.81 6.71
N PHE A 158 -10.83 12.24 5.67
CA PHE A 158 -12.22 12.43 5.30
C PHE A 158 -12.98 11.10 5.40
N PRO A 159 -13.91 10.94 6.37
CA PRO A 159 -14.74 9.76 6.48
C PRO A 159 -15.83 9.77 5.40
N TRP A 160 -16.00 8.68 4.68
CA TRP A 160 -16.98 8.58 3.60
C TRP A 160 -18.44 8.63 4.07
N ALA A 161 -18.67 8.48 5.38
CA ALA A 161 -19.98 8.73 5.99
C ALA A 161 -20.49 10.17 5.78
N ALA A 162 -19.59 11.11 5.44
CA ALA A 162 -19.93 12.49 5.08
C ALA A 162 -20.03 12.72 3.55
N SER A 163 -19.76 11.71 2.73
CA SER A 163 -19.85 11.80 1.26
C SER A 163 -21.24 11.44 0.77
N GLY A 164 -21.89 12.36 0.08
CA GLY A 164 -23.21 12.11 -0.54
C GLY A 164 -23.19 10.91 -1.52
N ARG A 165 -22.14 10.78 -2.32
CA ARG A 165 -21.97 9.62 -3.22
C ARG A 165 -21.80 8.31 -2.44
N ALA A 166 -21.00 8.29 -1.41
CA ALA A 166 -20.76 7.08 -0.63
C ALA A 166 -22.03 6.61 0.08
N ILE A 167 -22.83 7.55 0.61
CA ILE A 167 -24.13 7.26 1.21
C ILE A 167 -25.10 6.70 0.17
N ALA A 168 -25.22 7.36 -0.99
CA ALA A 168 -26.13 6.93 -2.05
C ALA A 168 -25.74 5.58 -2.67
N SER A 169 -24.48 5.16 -2.58
CA SER A 169 -23.96 3.90 -3.12
C SER A 169 -23.76 2.81 -2.07
N ASP A 170 -24.30 2.97 -0.87
CA ASP A 170 -24.16 2.03 0.27
C ASP A 170 -22.70 1.61 0.56
N CYS A 171 -21.78 2.59 0.50
CA CYS A 171 -20.35 2.38 0.76
C CYS A 171 -19.76 3.45 1.72
N ALA A 172 -20.59 3.98 2.62
CA ALA A 172 -20.23 5.05 3.54
C ALA A 172 -19.22 4.66 4.64
N ASP A 173 -18.83 3.40 4.74
CA ASP A 173 -17.86 2.88 5.69
C ASP A 173 -16.39 3.06 5.24
N GLY A 174 -16.16 3.78 4.12
CA GLY A 174 -14.82 4.11 3.63
C GLY A 174 -14.17 5.32 4.32
N MET A 175 -12.91 5.55 3.99
CA MET A 175 -12.14 6.71 4.44
C MET A 175 -11.03 7.06 3.45
N THR A 176 -10.81 8.35 3.24
CA THR A 176 -9.65 8.90 2.55
C THR A 176 -8.74 9.59 3.55
N LYS A 177 -7.44 9.35 3.45
CA LYS A 177 -6.40 9.91 4.30
C LYS A 177 -5.31 10.51 3.44
N LEU A 178 -4.92 11.75 3.73
CA LEU A 178 -3.76 12.42 3.13
C LEU A 178 -2.76 12.77 4.22
N ILE A 179 -1.48 12.76 3.85
CA ILE A 179 -0.37 13.12 4.70
C ILE A 179 0.38 14.27 4.03
N PHE A 180 0.54 15.36 4.75
CA PHE A 180 1.18 16.57 4.26
C PHE A 180 2.42 16.90 5.08
N ASP A 181 3.47 17.35 4.40
CA ASP A 181 4.62 18.01 5.03
C ASP A 181 4.15 19.32 5.67
N LYS A 182 4.46 19.53 6.95
CA LYS A 182 4.03 20.73 7.70
C LYS A 182 4.69 22.03 7.27
N GLU A 183 5.86 21.98 6.64
CA GLU A 183 6.61 23.17 6.24
C GLU A 183 6.24 23.59 4.82
N THR A 184 6.13 22.62 3.93
CA THR A 184 5.86 22.89 2.50
C THR A 184 4.41 22.71 2.10
N HIS A 185 3.57 22.13 2.97
CA HIS A 185 2.18 21.71 2.72
C HIS A 185 2.04 20.70 1.56
N ARG A 186 3.14 20.19 1.01
CA ARG A 186 3.08 19.21 -0.07
C ARG A 186 2.53 17.88 0.42
N VAL A 187 1.72 17.26 -0.42
CA VAL A 187 1.27 15.88 -0.16
C VAL A 187 2.46 14.94 -0.31
N ILE A 188 2.73 14.16 0.74
CA ILE A 188 3.85 13.22 0.83
C ILE A 188 3.40 11.78 1.02
N GLY A 189 2.09 11.58 1.19
CA GLY A 189 1.51 10.26 1.34
C GLY A 189 0.00 10.31 1.38
N GLY A 190 -0.61 9.13 1.22
CA GLY A 190 -2.05 9.00 1.38
C GLY A 190 -2.50 7.56 1.28
N ALA A 191 -3.74 7.32 1.69
CA ALA A 191 -4.36 6.01 1.66
C ALA A 191 -5.87 6.13 1.48
N ILE A 192 -6.46 5.15 0.81
CA ILE A 192 -7.90 5.04 0.67
C ILE A 192 -8.32 3.63 1.06
N VAL A 193 -9.32 3.54 1.92
CA VAL A 193 -10.02 2.30 2.24
C VAL A 193 -11.49 2.46 1.91
N GLY A 194 -12.01 1.62 1.02
CA GLY A 194 -13.39 1.67 0.57
C GLY A 194 -13.57 1.12 -0.83
N THR A 195 -14.79 1.22 -1.34
CA THR A 195 -15.16 0.82 -2.70
C THR A 195 -14.35 1.61 -3.73
N ASN A 196 -13.75 0.93 -4.71
CA ASN A 196 -12.89 1.52 -5.74
C ASN A 196 -11.67 2.30 -5.21
N GLY A 197 -11.20 1.98 -3.99
CA GLY A 197 -10.05 2.68 -3.39
C GLY A 197 -8.77 2.59 -4.24
N GLY A 198 -8.59 1.48 -4.97
CA GLY A 198 -7.44 1.30 -5.87
C GLY A 198 -7.43 2.28 -7.06
N GLU A 199 -8.59 2.53 -7.67
CA GLU A 199 -8.74 3.47 -8.77
C GLU A 199 -8.57 4.92 -8.28
N LEU A 200 -9.14 5.25 -7.13
CA LEU A 200 -9.05 6.58 -6.53
C LEU A 200 -7.62 6.95 -6.10
N LEU A 201 -6.79 5.97 -5.77
CA LEU A 201 -5.41 6.18 -5.33
C LEU A 201 -4.52 6.81 -6.43
N GLY A 202 -4.92 6.68 -7.70
CA GLY A 202 -4.19 7.25 -8.84
C GLY A 202 -4.01 8.75 -8.75
N GLU A 203 -5.01 9.49 -8.28
CA GLU A 203 -4.94 10.94 -8.08
C GLU A 203 -3.91 11.31 -7.00
N ILE A 204 -3.93 10.60 -5.86
CA ILE A 204 -2.95 10.82 -4.78
C ILE A 204 -1.52 10.55 -5.30
N GLY A 205 -1.35 9.45 -6.06
CA GLY A 205 -0.05 9.12 -6.66
C GLY A 205 0.45 10.22 -7.60
N LEU A 206 -0.43 10.74 -8.46
CA LEU A 206 -0.11 11.84 -9.38
C LEU A 206 0.25 13.12 -8.60
N ALA A 207 -0.52 13.47 -7.59
CA ALA A 207 -0.28 14.66 -6.77
C ALA A 207 1.10 14.61 -6.08
N ILE A 208 1.50 13.45 -5.52
CA ILE A 208 2.83 13.26 -4.93
C ILE A 208 3.92 13.37 -6.00
N GLU A 209 3.76 12.73 -7.15
CA GLU A 209 4.76 12.75 -8.22
C GLU A 209 4.97 14.15 -8.78
N MET A 210 3.89 14.92 -8.94
CA MET A 210 3.92 16.31 -9.41
C MET A 210 4.36 17.31 -8.32
N GLY A 211 4.36 16.90 -7.04
CA GLY A 211 4.72 17.72 -5.89
C GLY A 211 3.67 18.76 -5.53
N CYS A 212 2.40 18.44 -5.77
CA CYS A 212 1.25 19.26 -5.39
C CYS A 212 1.23 19.52 -3.88
N ASP A 213 0.74 20.68 -3.50
CA ASP A 213 0.42 20.99 -2.11
C ASP A 213 -1.08 20.81 -1.79
N ALA A 214 -1.46 21.09 -0.56
CA ALA A 214 -2.84 20.91 -0.12
C ALA A 214 -3.80 21.87 -0.83
N GLU A 215 -3.36 23.09 -1.15
CA GLU A 215 -4.16 24.08 -1.87
C GLU A 215 -4.44 23.64 -3.30
N ASP A 216 -3.43 23.10 -4.01
CA ASP A 216 -3.59 22.55 -5.36
C ASP A 216 -4.68 21.48 -5.41
N ILE A 217 -4.68 20.56 -4.43
CA ILE A 217 -5.65 19.47 -4.35
C ILE A 217 -7.04 20.01 -3.95
N ALA A 218 -7.11 20.90 -2.96
CA ALA A 218 -8.38 21.47 -2.47
C ALA A 218 -9.08 22.35 -3.51
N LEU A 219 -8.32 23.08 -4.35
CA LEU A 219 -8.85 23.93 -5.42
C LEU A 219 -9.19 23.14 -6.69
N THR A 220 -8.73 21.90 -6.82
CA THR A 220 -9.09 21.06 -7.96
C THR A 220 -10.58 20.72 -7.92
N ILE A 221 -11.32 21.09 -8.98
CA ILE A 221 -12.75 20.84 -9.07
C ILE A 221 -12.97 19.36 -9.38
N HIS A 222 -13.46 18.62 -8.40
CA HIS A 222 -13.86 17.21 -8.57
C HIS A 222 -15.31 17.11 -9.07
N ALA A 223 -15.56 16.11 -9.90
CA ALA A 223 -16.93 15.88 -10.39
C ALA A 223 -17.88 15.52 -9.24
N HIS A 224 -19.03 16.16 -9.17
CA HIS A 224 -20.08 15.91 -8.16
C HIS A 224 -21.28 15.19 -8.77
N PRO A 225 -21.86 14.16 -8.11
CA PRO A 225 -21.35 13.50 -6.90
C PRO A 225 -20.46 12.30 -7.26
N THR A 226 -19.24 12.25 -6.74
CA THR A 226 -18.30 11.13 -6.95
C THR A 226 -17.56 10.78 -5.65
N LEU A 227 -16.90 9.60 -5.63
CA LEU A 227 -16.00 9.23 -4.54
C LEU A 227 -14.65 9.99 -4.61
N HIS A 228 -14.28 10.50 -5.79
CA HIS A 228 -13.07 11.33 -5.96
C HIS A 228 -13.09 12.61 -5.13
N GLU A 229 -14.26 13.20 -4.90
CA GLU A 229 -14.39 14.37 -4.03
C GLU A 229 -13.75 14.15 -2.65
N SER A 230 -13.67 12.89 -2.19
CA SER A 230 -13.07 12.56 -0.89
C SER A 230 -11.58 12.91 -0.80
N VAL A 231 -10.87 13.05 -1.93
CA VAL A 231 -9.46 13.47 -1.99
C VAL A 231 -9.37 14.98 -1.77
N GLY A 232 -10.14 15.78 -2.53
CA GLY A 232 -10.22 17.22 -2.34
C GLY A 232 -10.72 17.61 -0.94
N LEU A 233 -11.79 16.94 -0.47
CA LEU A 233 -12.34 17.16 0.86
C LEU A 233 -11.34 16.81 1.99
N ALA A 234 -10.48 15.80 1.80
CA ALA A 234 -9.40 15.52 2.74
C ALA A 234 -8.33 16.64 2.75
N ALA A 235 -8.03 17.25 1.59
CA ALA A 235 -7.14 18.40 1.51
C ALA A 235 -7.77 19.63 2.16
N GLU A 236 -9.07 19.87 1.97
CA GLU A 236 -9.83 20.93 2.66
C GLU A 236 -9.84 20.76 4.19
N VAL A 237 -9.83 19.52 4.70
CA VAL A 237 -9.65 19.26 6.14
C VAL A 237 -8.30 19.79 6.62
N PHE A 238 -7.22 19.55 5.84
CA PHE A 238 -5.89 20.06 6.17
C PHE A 238 -5.86 21.59 6.14
N GLU A 239 -6.38 22.22 5.11
CA GLU A 239 -6.44 23.69 4.95
C GLU A 239 -7.39 24.36 5.95
N GLY A 240 -8.33 23.60 6.52
CA GLY A 240 -9.36 24.14 7.42
C GLY A 240 -10.47 24.90 6.67
N THR A 241 -10.69 24.58 5.41
CA THR A 241 -11.73 25.16 4.55
C THR A 241 -12.96 24.27 4.40
N ILE A 242 -12.86 22.99 4.84
CA ILE A 242 -13.95 22.01 4.75
C ILE A 242 -15.29 22.52 5.30
N THR A 243 -16.38 22.27 4.57
CA THR A 243 -17.75 22.61 4.95
C THR A 243 -18.58 21.39 5.35
N ASP A 244 -18.25 20.21 4.85
CA ASP A 244 -19.02 18.98 5.03
C ASP A 244 -18.74 18.25 6.35
N LEU A 245 -17.75 18.75 7.11
CA LEU A 245 -17.37 18.24 8.44
C LEU A 245 -17.23 19.39 9.44
N PRO A 246 -17.39 19.10 10.76
CA PRO A 246 -17.04 20.07 11.79
C PRO A 246 -15.59 20.52 11.70
N ASN A 247 -15.36 21.78 11.36
CA ASN A 247 -14.03 22.33 11.14
C ASN A 247 -13.36 22.76 12.46
N ALA A 248 -12.46 21.91 12.96
CA ALA A 248 -11.71 22.17 14.19
C ALA A 248 -10.69 23.33 14.05
N LYS A 249 -10.17 23.59 12.82
CA LYS A 249 -9.20 24.66 12.56
C LYS A 249 -9.87 26.04 12.43
N ALA A 250 -11.12 26.11 11.96
CA ALA A 250 -11.86 27.36 11.86
C ALA A 250 -12.13 28.01 13.24
N LYS A 251 -12.21 27.20 14.29
CA LYS A 251 -12.38 27.69 15.68
C LYS A 251 -11.13 28.35 16.28
N LYS A 252 -9.94 28.14 15.69
CA LYS A 252 -8.67 28.70 16.17
C LYS A 252 -8.31 30.03 15.49
N LYS A 253 -9.02 30.45 14.44
CA LYS A 253 -8.79 31.70 13.69
C LYS A 253 -9.66 32.88 14.20
N LYS A 254 -10.41 32.70 15.27
CA LYS A 254 -11.11 33.71 16.03
C LYS A 254 -10.38 33.91 17.38
#